data_825e8d4b12d6b109f9e335f389e19d33
#
_entry.id   825e8d4b12d6b109f9e335f389e19d33
#
_cell.length_a   1.000
_cell.length_b   1.000
_cell.length_c   1.000
_cell.angle_alpha   90.00
_cell.angle_beta   90.00
_cell.angle_gamma   90.00
#
_symmetry.space_group_name_H-M   'P 1'
#
loop_
_entity.id
_entity.type
_entity.pdbx_description
1 polymer ?
#
loop_
_entity_poly.entity_id
_entity_poly.type
_entity_poly.pdbx_seq_one_letter_code
_entity_poly.pdbx_strand_id
1 'polypeptide(L)'
;MRLINEYIPPTPEDLEQLKSELGYTGTQMADLAGVASNSQWRKYTGGAEPRAMSPHILFFMAAQLSLSPQELDKIIDKMASIGASIK
;
A
#
# COMPACT_ATOMS: atom_id res chain seq x y z
N MET A 1 -14.92 12.92 -12.90
CA MET A 1 -15.20 11.58 -12.33
C MET A 1 -14.05 11.16 -11.43
N ARG A 2 -14.36 10.61 -10.27
CA ARG A 2 -13.35 10.05 -9.38
C ARG A 2 -13.13 8.58 -9.71
N LEU A 3 -11.92 8.10 -9.61
CA LEU A 3 -11.61 6.69 -9.79
C LEU A 3 -12.28 5.84 -8.71
N ILE A 4 -12.26 6.32 -7.46
CA ILE A 4 -12.89 5.65 -6.32
C ILE A 4 -13.93 6.62 -5.73
N ASN A 5 -15.22 6.23 -5.79
CA ASN A 5 -16.32 7.05 -5.30
C ASN A 5 -16.64 6.78 -3.84
N GLU A 6 -16.70 5.50 -3.48
CA GLU A 6 -16.98 5.06 -2.10
C GLU A 6 -15.87 4.13 -1.65
N TYR A 7 -15.50 4.25 -0.40
CA TYR A 7 -14.37 3.46 0.13
C TYR A 7 -14.63 3.08 1.58
N ILE A 8 -14.52 1.80 1.85
CA ILE A 8 -14.51 1.23 3.19
C ILE A 8 -13.14 0.56 3.35
N PRO A 9 -12.34 0.96 4.32
CA PRO A 9 -11.00 0.39 4.45
C PRO A 9 -11.01 -1.09 4.80
N PRO A 10 -9.96 -1.84 4.42
CA PRO A 10 -9.85 -3.23 4.84
C PRO A 10 -9.70 -3.30 6.37
N THR A 11 -10.15 -4.40 6.92
CA THR A 11 -10.01 -4.65 8.37
C THR A 11 -8.58 -5.06 8.70
N PRO A 12 -8.16 -4.97 9.98
CA PRO A 12 -6.87 -5.52 10.39
C PRO A 12 -6.70 -6.99 10.01
N GLU A 13 -7.78 -7.77 10.10
CA GLU A 13 -7.79 -9.20 9.73
C GLU A 13 -7.52 -9.38 8.24
N ASP A 14 -8.12 -8.54 7.40
CA ASP A 14 -7.88 -8.56 5.96
C ASP A 14 -6.40 -8.33 5.65
N LEU A 15 -5.79 -7.36 6.32
CA LEU A 15 -4.39 -7.01 6.12
C LEU A 15 -3.44 -8.10 6.62
N GLU A 16 -3.77 -8.73 7.74
CA GLU A 16 -2.99 -9.85 8.26
C GLU A 16 -3.08 -11.06 7.33
N GLN A 17 -4.24 -11.29 6.74
CA GLN A 17 -4.40 -12.37 5.77
C GLN A 17 -3.55 -12.13 4.53
N LEU A 18 -3.52 -10.90 4.03
CA LEU A 18 -2.67 -10.53 2.90
C LEU A 18 -1.20 -10.79 3.22
N LYS A 19 -0.76 -10.38 4.41
CA LYS A 19 0.61 -10.62 4.87
C LYS A 19 0.95 -12.11 4.85
N SER A 20 0.04 -12.95 5.34
CA SER A 20 0.21 -14.41 5.35
C SER A 20 0.28 -14.97 3.93
N GLU A 21 -0.60 -14.53 3.04
CA GLU A 21 -0.64 -15.00 1.65
C GLU A 21 0.64 -14.65 0.90
N LEU A 22 1.20 -13.47 1.16
CA LEU A 22 2.44 -13.03 0.53
C LEU A 22 3.67 -13.67 1.17
N GLY A 23 3.54 -14.16 2.40
CA GLY A 23 4.68 -14.68 3.15
C GLY A 23 5.66 -13.58 3.54
N TYR A 24 5.18 -12.36 3.71
CA TYR A 24 6.01 -11.20 4.00
C TYR A 24 6.19 -10.99 5.49
N THR A 25 7.33 -10.42 5.87
CA THR A 25 7.55 -9.91 7.23
C THR A 25 6.84 -8.56 7.37
N GLY A 26 6.73 -8.08 8.61
CA GLY A 26 6.15 -6.75 8.86
C GLY A 26 6.94 -5.64 8.17
N THR A 27 8.26 -5.77 8.11
CA THR A 27 9.11 -4.80 7.40
C THR A 27 8.83 -4.81 5.89
N GLN A 28 8.66 -5.99 5.31
CA GLN A 28 8.31 -6.12 3.89
C GLN A 28 6.92 -5.53 3.59
N MET A 29 5.96 -5.72 4.50
CA MET A 29 4.64 -5.10 4.37
C MET A 29 4.74 -3.57 4.46
N ALA A 30 5.59 -3.06 5.35
CA ALA A 30 5.82 -1.63 5.45
C ALA A 30 6.39 -1.06 4.15
N ASP A 31 7.34 -1.76 3.53
CA ASP A 31 7.91 -1.37 2.24
C ASP A 31 6.84 -1.35 1.15
N LEU A 32 6.00 -2.38 1.11
CA LEU A 32 4.91 -2.46 0.13
C LEU A 32 3.92 -1.30 0.31
N ALA A 33 3.60 -0.95 1.54
CA ALA A 33 2.68 0.15 1.85
C ALA A 33 3.32 1.53 1.70
N GLY A 34 4.65 1.59 1.60
CA GLY A 34 5.37 2.87 1.51
C GLY A 34 5.43 3.62 2.83
N VAL A 35 5.29 2.92 3.96
CA VAL A 35 5.41 3.54 5.29
C VAL A 35 6.80 3.29 5.86
N ALA A 36 7.18 4.09 6.86
CA ALA A 36 8.57 4.18 7.30
C ALA A 36 9.12 2.91 7.95
N SER A 37 8.28 2.13 8.62
CA SER A 37 8.76 0.99 9.42
C SER A 37 7.64 0.00 9.70
N ASN A 38 8.04 -1.19 10.19
CA ASN A 38 7.10 -2.19 10.70
C ASN A 38 6.20 -1.60 11.80
N SER A 39 6.74 -0.70 12.61
CA SER A 39 5.99 -0.02 13.66
C SER A 39 4.81 0.76 13.06
N GLN A 40 5.03 1.45 11.94
CA GLN A 40 3.98 2.18 11.23
C GLN A 40 2.96 1.21 10.59
N TRP A 41 3.43 0.12 10.00
CA TRP A 41 2.56 -0.91 9.44
C TRP A 41 1.63 -1.48 10.51
N ARG A 42 2.17 -1.78 11.68
CA ARG A 42 1.41 -2.38 12.77
C ARG A 42 0.28 -1.49 13.30
N LYS A 43 0.32 -0.19 13.03
CA LYS A 43 -0.79 0.71 13.39
C LYS A 43 -2.07 0.37 12.64
N TYR A 44 -1.96 -0.27 11.49
CA TYR A 44 -3.13 -0.70 10.71
C TYR A 44 -3.65 -2.08 11.11
N THR A 45 -2.82 -2.89 11.74
CA THR A 45 -3.15 -4.30 12.00
C THR A 45 -3.34 -4.64 13.47
N GLY A 46 -2.90 -3.80 14.38
CA GLY A 46 -2.91 -4.12 15.81
C GLY A 46 -3.34 -2.98 16.71
N GLY A 47 -3.34 -3.26 18.02
CA GLY A 47 -3.70 -2.29 19.05
C GLY A 47 -5.20 -2.24 19.31
N ALA A 48 -5.57 -1.41 20.29
CA ALA A 48 -6.98 -1.25 20.69
C ALA A 48 -7.78 -0.48 19.63
N GLU A 49 -7.12 0.44 18.93
CA GLU A 49 -7.76 1.28 17.91
C GLU A 49 -6.89 1.27 16.64
N PRO A 50 -7.01 0.21 15.80
CA PRO A 50 -6.26 0.16 14.56
C PRO A 50 -6.59 1.35 13.66
N ARG A 51 -5.57 1.89 13.00
CA ARG A 51 -5.75 2.99 12.07
C ARG A 51 -6.41 2.48 10.78
N ALA A 52 -7.39 3.21 10.27
CA ALA A 52 -7.97 2.91 8.98
C ALA A 52 -6.96 3.26 7.86
N MET A 53 -6.77 2.33 6.93
CA MET A 53 -5.86 2.54 5.81
C MET A 53 -6.53 3.43 4.76
N SER A 54 -5.83 4.48 4.33
CA SER A 54 -6.34 5.37 3.29
C SER A 54 -6.42 4.66 1.94
N PRO A 55 -7.33 5.10 1.04
CA PRO A 55 -7.38 4.55 -0.31
C PRO A 55 -6.08 4.77 -1.08
N HIS A 56 -5.33 5.82 -0.78
CA HIS A 56 -4.05 6.09 -1.44
C HIS A 56 -3.01 5.01 -1.13
N ILE A 57 -2.90 4.61 0.13
CA ILE A 57 -1.96 3.56 0.54
C ILE A 57 -2.37 2.21 -0.04
N LEU A 58 -3.66 1.88 0.07
CA LEU A 58 -4.16 0.61 -0.48
C LEU A 58 -3.99 0.55 -2.00
N PHE A 59 -4.26 1.65 -2.69
CA PHE A 59 -4.07 1.73 -4.14
C PHE A 59 -2.59 1.49 -4.50
N PHE A 60 -1.68 2.09 -3.77
CA PHE A 60 -0.24 1.92 -3.96
C PHE A 60 0.18 0.45 -3.79
N MET A 61 -0.32 -0.20 -2.74
CA MET A 61 -0.06 -1.63 -2.51
C MET A 61 -0.65 -2.48 -3.63
N ALA A 62 -1.91 -2.25 -3.96
CA ALA A 62 -2.61 -3.03 -4.98
C ALA A 62 -1.96 -2.90 -6.36
N ALA A 63 -1.49 -1.71 -6.71
CA ALA A 63 -0.79 -1.49 -7.97
C ALA A 63 0.47 -2.36 -8.06
N GLN A 64 1.27 -2.40 -7.00
CA GLN A 64 2.49 -3.21 -6.96
C GLN A 64 2.19 -4.71 -7.04
N LEU A 65 1.06 -5.15 -6.51
CA LEU A 65 0.67 -6.56 -6.49
C LEU A 65 -0.05 -7.00 -7.78
N SER A 66 -0.50 -6.06 -8.59
CA SER A 66 -1.34 -6.35 -9.76
C SER A 66 -0.67 -6.07 -11.08
N LEU A 67 0.23 -5.09 -11.15
CA LEU A 67 0.82 -4.63 -12.39
C LEU A 67 2.18 -5.28 -12.63
N SER A 68 2.53 -5.41 -13.90
CA SER A 68 3.85 -5.91 -14.30
C SER A 68 4.94 -4.87 -14.00
N PRO A 69 6.22 -5.28 -13.92
CA PRO A 69 7.32 -4.32 -13.77
C PRO A 69 7.32 -3.23 -14.83
N GLN A 70 6.98 -3.57 -16.08
CA GLN A 70 6.91 -2.59 -17.17
C GLN A 70 5.78 -1.58 -16.95
N GLU A 71 4.64 -2.04 -16.44
CA GLU A 71 3.53 -1.16 -16.13
C GLU A 71 3.85 -0.24 -14.95
N LEU A 72 4.54 -0.76 -13.94
CA LEU A 72 4.99 0.05 -12.82
C LEU A 72 6.01 1.10 -13.26
N ASP A 73 6.90 0.76 -14.19
CA ASP A 73 7.85 1.71 -14.76
C ASP A 73 7.13 2.87 -15.45
N LYS A 74 6.02 2.61 -16.12
CA LYS A 74 5.20 3.67 -16.75
C LYS A 74 4.62 4.62 -15.71
N ILE A 75 4.22 4.11 -14.55
CA ILE A 75 3.73 4.95 -13.45
C ILE A 75 4.86 5.83 -12.91
N ILE A 76 6.03 5.25 -12.68
CA ILE A 76 7.21 5.99 -12.21
C ILE A 76 7.59 7.08 -13.22
N ASP A 77 7.60 6.75 -14.51
CA ASP A 77 7.90 7.71 -15.58
C ASP A 77 6.89 8.86 -15.57
N LYS A 78 5.62 8.56 -15.34
CA LYS A 78 4.58 9.59 -15.26
C LYS A 78 4.80 10.51 -14.06
N MET A 79 5.16 9.96 -12.92
CA MET A 79 5.47 10.76 -11.73
C MET A 79 6.63 11.72 -12.03
N ALA A 80 7.68 11.22 -12.67
CA ALA A 80 8.82 12.04 -13.06
C ALA A 80 8.41 13.16 -14.04
N SER A 81 7.54 12.83 -15.00
CA SER A 81 7.09 13.80 -15.99
C SER A 81 6.24 14.91 -15.36
N ILE A 82 5.59 14.64 -14.25
CA ILE A 82 4.82 15.63 -13.49
C ILE A 82 5.76 16.57 -12.71
N GLY A 83 6.96 16.11 -12.40
CA GLY A 83 7.94 16.91 -11.69
C GLY A 83 8.59 16.24 -10.49
N ALA A 84 8.23 14.98 -10.19
CA ALA A 84 8.83 14.26 -9.06
C ALA A 84 10.26 13.85 -9.40
N SER A 85 11.13 13.86 -8.40
CA SER A 85 12.46 13.28 -8.50
C SER A 85 12.43 11.94 -7.76
N ILE A 86 12.70 10.87 -8.49
CA ILE A 86 12.61 9.51 -7.95
C ILE A 86 13.98 8.83 -8.09
N LYS A 87 14.45 8.29 -6.99
CA LYS A 87 15.74 7.62 -6.93
C LYS A 87 15.59 6.15 -6.60
#